data_241a5e90d8c5cc9cc550b09d2378ce5b
#
_entry.id   241a5e90d8c5cc9cc550b09d2378ce5b
#
_cell.length_a   1.000
_cell.length_b   1.000
_cell.length_c   1.000
_cell.angle_alpha   90.00
_cell.angle_beta   90.00
_cell.angle_gamma   90.00
#
_symmetry.space_group_name_H-M   'P 1'
#
loop_
_entity.id
_entity.type
_entity.pdbx_description
1 polymer ?
#
loop_
_entity_poly.entity_id
_entity_poly.type
_entity_poly.pdbx_seq_one_letter_code
_entity_poly.pdbx_strand_id
1 'polypeptide(L)'
;MATDAGISRSRPRTRRQHLFVKEIRSLMYAFGDDSEPLQESVNVLDEIVTDYIVDMCHDAARMASQARRNKIKVDDFKFALRRDSKKLGRVEELLVMAKVIADARKQFDDKQEVETPAK
;
A
#
# COMPACT_ATOMS: atom_id res chain seq x y z
N MET A 1 -8.68 -14.23 47.30
CA MET A 1 -7.76 -13.87 46.21
C MET A 1 -8.56 -13.82 44.92
N ALA A 2 -8.91 -12.63 44.47
CA ALA A 2 -9.65 -12.46 43.23
C ALA A 2 -8.63 -12.41 42.08
N THR A 3 -8.64 -13.41 41.21
CA THR A 3 -7.90 -13.39 39.96
C THR A 3 -8.66 -12.50 38.98
N ASP A 4 -8.12 -11.30 38.74
CA ASP A 4 -8.60 -10.40 37.72
C ASP A 4 -8.32 -11.03 36.34
N ALA A 5 -9.32 -11.71 35.81
CA ALA A 5 -9.31 -12.16 34.43
C ALA A 5 -9.55 -10.94 33.56
N GLY A 6 -8.47 -10.35 33.07
CA GLY A 6 -8.50 -9.27 32.11
C GLY A 6 -9.38 -9.63 30.94
N ILE A 7 -10.60 -9.07 30.91
CA ILE A 7 -11.49 -9.14 29.76
C ILE A 7 -10.81 -8.38 28.61
N SER A 8 -10.15 -9.11 27.73
CA SER A 8 -9.72 -8.58 26.45
C SER A 8 -10.97 -8.08 25.72
N ARG A 9 -11.20 -6.78 25.80
CA ARG A 9 -12.23 -6.12 25.00
C ARG A 9 -11.74 -6.18 23.55
N SER A 10 -12.14 -7.24 22.86
CA SER A 10 -12.02 -7.28 21.40
C SER A 10 -12.77 -6.06 20.85
N ARG A 11 -12.02 -5.14 20.24
CA ARG A 11 -12.64 -4.03 19.51
C ARG A 11 -13.69 -4.61 18.56
N PRO A 12 -14.90 -4.04 18.48
CA PRO A 12 -15.88 -4.50 17.52
C PRO A 12 -15.23 -4.45 16.14
N ARG A 13 -15.12 -5.60 15.51
CA ARG A 13 -14.65 -5.68 14.12
C ARG A 13 -15.63 -4.89 13.28
N THR A 14 -15.27 -3.67 12.96
CA THR A 14 -15.99 -2.89 11.97
C THR A 14 -16.07 -3.75 10.73
N ARG A 15 -17.28 -3.93 10.20
CA ARG A 15 -17.53 -4.72 8.99
C ARG A 15 -16.58 -4.22 7.92
N ARG A 16 -15.50 -4.96 7.66
CA ARG A 16 -14.45 -4.54 6.75
C ARG A 16 -15.03 -4.51 5.34
N GLN A 17 -14.97 -3.34 4.72
CA GLN A 17 -15.27 -3.24 3.31
C GLN A 17 -14.15 -3.92 2.54
N HIS A 18 -14.49 -4.79 1.60
CA HIS A 18 -13.54 -5.40 0.69
C HIS A 18 -13.09 -4.36 -0.36
N LEU A 19 -11.98 -3.70 -0.09
CA LEU A 19 -11.53 -2.53 -0.86
C LEU A 19 -10.78 -2.91 -2.14
N PHE A 20 -10.11 -4.06 -2.16
CA PHE A 20 -9.16 -4.43 -3.21
C PHE A 20 -9.55 -5.70 -3.98
N VAL A 21 -10.82 -6.05 -4.00
CA VAL A 21 -11.29 -7.31 -4.62
C VAL A 21 -10.89 -7.42 -6.09
N LYS A 22 -11.06 -6.36 -6.87
CA LYS A 22 -10.71 -6.36 -8.29
C LYS A 22 -9.22 -6.52 -8.52
N GLU A 23 -8.43 -5.76 -7.78
CA GLU A 23 -6.98 -5.76 -7.87
C GLU A 23 -6.41 -7.11 -7.43
N ILE A 24 -6.94 -7.67 -6.35
CA ILE A 24 -6.51 -8.99 -5.85
C ILE A 24 -6.85 -10.10 -6.83
N ARG A 25 -8.04 -10.09 -7.44
CA ARG A 25 -8.39 -11.04 -8.48
C ARG A 25 -7.39 -11.01 -9.64
N SER A 26 -7.07 -9.82 -10.12
CA SER A 26 -6.11 -9.62 -11.20
C SER A 26 -4.72 -10.10 -10.83
N LEU A 27 -4.27 -9.81 -9.61
CA LEU A 27 -2.98 -10.27 -9.12
C LEU A 27 -2.92 -11.79 -8.94
N MET A 28 -3.96 -12.41 -8.41
CA MET A 28 -4.05 -13.87 -8.28
C MET A 28 -3.91 -14.54 -9.63
N TYR A 29 -4.64 -14.07 -10.64
CA TYR A 29 -4.53 -14.56 -12.00
C TYR A 29 -3.11 -14.37 -12.58
N ALA A 30 -2.53 -13.18 -12.39
CA ALA A 30 -1.17 -12.87 -12.84
C ALA A 30 -0.10 -13.78 -12.21
N PHE A 31 -0.33 -14.23 -10.98
CA PHE A 31 0.57 -15.13 -10.27
C PHE A 31 0.24 -16.63 -10.45
N GLY A 32 -0.62 -16.98 -11.36
CA GLY A 32 -0.86 -18.36 -11.79
C GLY A 32 -2.17 -18.99 -11.35
N ASP A 33 -3.08 -18.24 -10.76
CA ASP A 33 -4.42 -18.74 -10.45
C ASP A 33 -5.33 -18.75 -11.69
N ASP A 34 -6.52 -19.29 -11.53
CA ASP A 34 -7.55 -19.31 -12.56
C ASP A 34 -8.01 -17.88 -12.92
N SER A 35 -8.61 -17.71 -14.10
CA SER A 35 -9.23 -16.45 -14.50
C SER A 35 -10.39 -16.03 -13.58
N GLU A 36 -11.05 -17.00 -12.94
CA GLU A 36 -12.09 -16.79 -11.93
C GLU A 36 -11.64 -17.37 -10.58
N PRO A 37 -10.82 -16.65 -9.79
CA PRO A 37 -10.39 -17.12 -8.49
C PRO A 37 -11.55 -17.34 -7.52
N LEU A 38 -11.39 -18.27 -6.59
CA LEU A 38 -12.40 -18.50 -5.55
C LEU A 38 -12.66 -17.22 -4.75
N GLN A 39 -13.92 -16.83 -4.64
CA GLN A 39 -14.32 -15.60 -3.94
C GLN A 39 -13.89 -15.60 -2.48
N GLU A 40 -13.95 -16.72 -1.80
CA GLU A 40 -13.50 -16.85 -0.42
C GLU A 40 -11.99 -16.56 -0.27
N SER A 41 -11.17 -17.08 -1.17
CA SER A 41 -9.73 -16.82 -1.19
C SER A 41 -9.43 -15.34 -1.47
N VAL A 42 -10.15 -14.73 -2.38
CA VAL A 42 -10.05 -13.29 -2.68
C VAL A 42 -10.37 -12.47 -1.42
N ASN A 43 -11.44 -12.80 -0.72
CA ASN A 43 -11.84 -12.09 0.49
C ASN A 43 -10.81 -12.20 1.61
N VAL A 44 -10.25 -13.40 1.81
CA VAL A 44 -9.19 -13.61 2.82
C VAL A 44 -7.94 -12.80 2.48
N LEU A 45 -7.51 -12.82 1.23
CA LEU A 45 -6.37 -12.01 0.79
C LEU A 45 -6.62 -10.51 0.93
N ASP A 46 -7.82 -10.06 0.63
CA ASP A 46 -8.21 -8.66 0.82
C ASP A 46 -8.10 -8.23 2.29
N GLU A 47 -8.55 -9.06 3.22
CA GLU A 47 -8.39 -8.81 4.65
C GLU A 47 -6.91 -8.76 5.06
N ILE A 48 -6.10 -9.71 4.59
CA ILE A 48 -4.65 -9.75 4.89
C ILE A 48 -3.95 -8.50 4.37
N VAL A 49 -4.22 -8.11 3.13
CA VAL A 49 -3.63 -6.91 2.51
C VAL A 49 -4.05 -5.65 3.25
N THR A 50 -5.32 -5.55 3.59
CA THR A 50 -5.85 -4.39 4.33
C THR A 50 -5.19 -4.28 5.71
N ASP A 51 -5.08 -5.37 6.45
CA ASP A 51 -4.40 -5.41 7.75
C ASP A 51 -2.94 -5.01 7.63
N TYR A 52 -2.24 -5.52 6.62
CA TYR A 52 -0.86 -5.18 6.36
C TYR A 52 -0.68 -3.68 6.08
N ILE A 53 -1.55 -3.09 5.26
CA ILE A 53 -1.50 -1.65 4.97
C ILE A 53 -1.72 -0.83 6.24
N VAL A 54 -2.70 -1.20 7.07
CA VAL A 54 -2.97 -0.53 8.33
C VAL A 54 -1.78 -0.60 9.28
N ASP A 55 -1.16 -1.76 9.42
CA ASP A 55 0.01 -1.96 10.27
C ASP A 55 1.20 -1.12 9.77
N MET A 56 1.45 -1.10 8.47
CA MET A 56 2.48 -0.26 7.87
C MET A 56 2.23 1.23 8.10
N CYS A 57 0.99 1.68 8.00
CA CYS A 57 0.62 3.06 8.29
C CYS A 57 0.86 3.41 9.76
N HIS A 58 0.54 2.51 10.68
CA HIS A 58 0.84 2.70 12.12
C HIS A 58 2.33 2.79 12.38
N ASP A 59 3.13 1.94 11.78
CA ASP A 59 4.59 1.97 11.92
C ASP A 59 5.18 3.27 11.35
N ALA A 60 4.74 3.68 10.17
CA ALA A 60 5.16 4.95 9.58
C ALA A 60 4.75 6.16 10.43
N ALA A 61 3.55 6.15 11.00
CA ALA A 61 3.07 7.19 11.91
C ALA A 61 3.93 7.28 13.17
N ARG A 62 4.36 6.13 13.71
CA ARG A 62 5.28 6.06 14.85
C ARG A 62 6.63 6.69 14.51
N MET A 63 7.16 6.43 13.33
CA MET A 63 8.41 7.03 12.87
C MET A 63 8.29 8.55 12.71
N ALA A 64 7.20 9.02 12.12
CA ALA A 64 6.91 10.45 11.99
C ALA A 64 6.81 11.14 13.36
N SER A 65 6.12 10.52 14.30
CA SER A 65 5.98 11.01 15.68
C SER A 65 7.32 11.11 16.41
N GLN A 66 8.19 10.12 16.26
CA GLN A 66 9.54 10.17 16.82
C GLN A 66 10.38 11.33 16.26
N ALA A 67 10.15 11.68 15.00
CA ALA A 67 10.75 12.85 14.36
C ALA A 67 9.96 14.15 14.61
N ARG A 68 9.01 14.16 15.52
CA ARG A 68 8.16 15.29 15.90
C ARG A 68 7.40 15.90 14.73
N ARG A 69 6.94 15.06 13.82
CA ARG A 69 6.10 15.46 12.67
C ARG A 69 4.71 14.85 12.79
N ASN A 70 3.70 15.58 12.34
CA ASN A 70 2.32 15.11 12.28
C ASN A 70 1.99 14.42 10.95
N LYS A 71 2.72 14.77 9.88
CA LYS A 71 2.51 14.18 8.56
C LYS A 71 3.47 13.02 8.33
N ILE A 72 2.93 11.92 7.84
CA ILE A 72 3.69 10.76 7.38
C ILE A 72 4.28 11.06 6.01
N LYS A 73 5.54 10.73 5.83
CA LYS A 73 6.28 10.85 4.57
C LYS A 73 6.68 9.48 4.04
N VAL A 74 7.04 9.41 2.78
CA VAL A 74 7.57 8.18 2.16
C VAL A 74 8.78 7.64 2.94
N ASP A 75 9.64 8.50 3.43
CA ASP A 75 10.81 8.11 4.22
C ASP A 75 10.44 7.38 5.52
N ASP A 76 9.30 7.68 6.12
CA ASP A 76 8.82 6.98 7.30
C ASP A 76 8.46 5.53 6.99
N PHE A 77 7.85 5.27 5.84
CA PHE A 77 7.58 3.92 5.34
C PHE A 77 8.87 3.16 5.02
N LYS A 78 9.83 3.79 4.36
CA LYS A 78 11.14 3.19 4.09
C LYS A 78 11.85 2.82 5.39
N PHE A 79 11.83 3.69 6.37
CA PHE A 79 12.44 3.42 7.67
C PHE A 79 11.72 2.29 8.41
N ALA A 80 10.39 2.21 8.33
CA ALA A 80 9.63 1.09 8.89
C ALA A 80 10.04 -0.26 8.26
N LEU A 81 10.43 -0.26 6.99
CA LEU A 81 10.89 -1.43 6.24
C LEU A 81 12.39 -1.71 6.34
N ARG A 82 13.14 -0.96 7.13
CA ARG A 82 14.62 -1.04 7.17
C ARG A 82 15.20 -2.43 7.42
N ARG A 83 14.46 -3.29 8.11
CA ARG A 83 14.88 -4.67 8.44
C ARG A 83 14.44 -5.70 7.41
N ASP A 84 13.59 -5.31 6.48
CA ASP A 84 13.12 -6.16 5.39
C ASP A 84 13.71 -5.66 4.07
N SER A 85 14.90 -6.13 3.75
CA SER A 85 15.65 -5.68 2.58
C SER A 85 14.94 -5.97 1.26
N LYS A 86 14.19 -7.06 1.16
CA LYS A 86 13.43 -7.40 -0.05
C LYS A 86 12.30 -6.43 -0.31
N LYS A 87 11.50 -6.14 0.72
CA LYS A 87 10.39 -5.19 0.61
C LYS A 87 10.90 -3.77 0.40
N LEU A 88 11.92 -3.36 1.13
CA LEU A 88 12.55 -2.04 0.96
C LEU A 88 13.10 -1.87 -0.45
N GLY A 89 13.83 -2.84 -0.97
CA GLY A 89 14.35 -2.82 -2.34
C GLY A 89 13.25 -2.71 -3.38
N ARG A 90 12.14 -3.43 -3.20
CA ARG A 90 10.98 -3.36 -4.10
C ARG A 90 10.30 -1.99 -4.04
N VAL A 91 10.16 -1.40 -2.86
CA VAL A 91 9.59 -0.05 -2.69
C VAL A 91 10.48 0.98 -3.39
N GLU A 92 11.79 0.93 -3.21
CA GLU A 92 12.73 1.83 -3.86
C GLU A 92 12.69 1.70 -5.38
N GLU A 93 12.66 0.49 -5.91
CA GLU A 93 12.48 0.21 -7.34
C GLU A 93 11.20 0.84 -7.90
N LEU A 94 10.07 0.64 -7.22
CA LEU A 94 8.78 1.19 -7.65
C LEU A 94 8.77 2.73 -7.63
N LEU A 95 9.40 3.34 -6.64
CA LEU A 95 9.51 4.80 -6.55
C LEU A 95 10.37 5.38 -7.68
N VAL A 96 11.47 4.73 -8.04
CA VAL A 96 12.32 5.12 -9.18
C VAL A 96 11.52 4.98 -10.48
N MET A 97 10.82 3.88 -10.68
CA MET A 97 9.98 3.65 -11.87
C MET A 97 8.87 4.69 -11.99
N ALA A 98 8.22 5.03 -10.89
CA ALA A 98 7.18 6.07 -10.86
C ALA A 98 7.72 7.42 -11.33
N LYS A 99 8.94 7.79 -10.91
CA LYS A 99 9.61 9.01 -11.34
C LYS A 99 9.96 8.97 -12.83
N VAL A 100 10.50 7.87 -13.32
CA VAL A 100 10.82 7.69 -14.74
C VAL A 100 9.58 7.85 -15.60
N ILE A 101 8.47 7.24 -15.22
CA ILE A 101 7.20 7.36 -15.94
C ILE A 101 6.66 8.80 -15.91
N ALA A 102 6.72 9.47 -14.78
CA ALA A 102 6.28 10.85 -14.64
C ALA A 102 7.10 11.81 -15.53
N ASP A 103 8.41 11.64 -15.54
CA ASP A 103 9.30 12.45 -16.38
C ASP A 103 9.07 12.19 -17.89
N ALA A 104 8.85 10.94 -18.29
CA ALA A 104 8.51 10.58 -19.66
C ALA A 104 7.18 11.21 -20.11
N ARG A 105 6.17 11.21 -19.27
CA ARG A 105 4.88 11.86 -19.56
C ARG A 105 5.02 13.36 -19.77
N LYS A 106 5.79 14.05 -18.95
CA LYS A 106 6.06 15.48 -19.11
C LYS A 106 6.67 15.81 -20.46
N GLN A 107 7.63 15.00 -20.92
CA GLN A 107 8.26 15.20 -22.23
C GLN A 107 7.27 15.08 -23.41
N PHE A 108 6.24 14.23 -23.27
CA PHE A 108 5.19 14.11 -24.28
C PHE A 108 4.25 15.33 -24.26
N ASP A 109 3.88 15.81 -23.09
CA ASP A 109 3.02 16.96 -22.95
C ASP A 109 3.69 18.23 -23.52
N ASP A 110 4.96 18.47 -23.21
CA ASP A 110 5.74 19.59 -23.74
C ASP A 110 5.86 19.56 -25.28
N LYS A 111 5.95 18.38 -25.89
CA LYS A 111 6.00 18.24 -27.36
C LYS A 111 4.65 18.54 -28.02
N GLN A 112 3.53 18.21 -27.37
CA GLN A 112 2.20 18.50 -27.90
C GLN A 112 1.90 20.00 -27.90
N GLU A 113 2.41 20.75 -26.93
CA GLU A 113 2.24 22.21 -26.88
C GLU A 113 3.02 22.93 -28.01
N VAL A 114 4.13 22.34 -28.45
CA VAL A 114 4.97 22.90 -29.53
C VAL A 114 4.39 22.61 -30.93
N GLU A 115 3.60 21.54 -31.09
CA GLU A 115 3.03 21.13 -32.39
C GLU A 115 1.63 21.74 -32.69
N THR A 116 1.04 22.53 -31.80
CA THR A 116 -0.19 23.28 -32.13
C THR A 116 0.17 24.51 -32.94
N PRO A 117 -0.11 24.54 -34.24
CA PRO A 117 0.14 25.75 -35.03
C PRO A 117 -0.80 26.85 -34.56
N ALA A 118 -0.22 27.98 -34.24
CA ALA A 118 -0.99 29.20 -33.99
C ALA A 118 -1.81 29.52 -35.24
N LYS A 119 -3.16 29.58 -35.10
CA LYS A 119 -4.05 30.10 -36.13
C LYS A 119 -3.98 31.63 -36.15
#